data_b1a8c6dffe60157631517ec1dca16fdd
#
_entry.id   b1a8c6dffe60157631517ec1dca16fdd
#
_cell.length_a   1.000
_cell.length_b   1.000
_cell.length_c   1.000
_cell.angle_alpha   90.00
_cell.angle_beta   90.00
_cell.angle_gamma   90.00
#
_symmetry.space_group_name_H-M   'P 1'
#
loop_
_entity.id
_entity.type
_entity.pdbx_description
1 polymer ?
#
loop_
_entity_poly.entity_id
_entity_poly.type
_entity_poly.pdbx_seq_one_letter_code
_entity_poly.pdbx_strand_id
1 'polypeptide(L)'
;FGPNSPESTAIMHEMKTIGNSLFVLERMVQQNIHLDKILSYTSPAAEVDAPNVESLLRFQNVITNYRPVTGLSFNPSSVNFFAASYGPVAENQKIAGKKTPEGIICVWNILNPSQPERIIETESSPTSIKFSEGVPYLIAAGFSDGAVGLFDIRKKKCECIAMSTVENGSHEGTVGEVVFQQRTDTRVRSEAVVSVAAGGRVTQWTVANGLEHKDLVTLKKLKVVGKENETQTLRYEDLHCISFSQSQPNIYVVGSEDGALFVCDTQYNEDFTQKLLFHFRSVLSVKFSPIAPNWFISGSCDGSAAVWNTHRQTPVAAFYLSKGTFNDIEWSPISGTVFAAACSDGECKIWDISLDSVDPVARLAFYDKKEFTALDWS
;
A
#
# COMPACT_ATOMS: atom_id res chain seq x y z
N PHE A 1 -9.70 -49.36 -1.86
CA PHE A 1 -10.28 -48.08 -2.36
C PHE A 1 -9.17 -47.32 -3.08
N GLY A 2 -9.24 -47.27 -4.41
CA GLY A 2 -8.29 -46.46 -5.22
C GLY A 2 -8.71 -44.99 -5.21
N PRO A 3 -7.77 -44.05 -5.37
CA PRO A 3 -8.05 -42.59 -5.31
C PRO A 3 -9.01 -42.07 -6.41
N ASN A 4 -9.38 -42.91 -7.38
CA ASN A 4 -10.25 -42.56 -8.51
C ASN A 4 -11.52 -43.40 -8.60
N SER A 5 -12.00 -43.98 -7.48
CA SER A 5 -13.29 -44.68 -7.52
C SER A 5 -14.46 -43.69 -7.55
N PRO A 6 -15.60 -43.98 -8.20
CA PRO A 6 -16.75 -43.07 -8.23
C PRO A 6 -17.28 -42.72 -6.83
N GLU A 7 -17.11 -43.60 -5.85
CA GLU A 7 -17.44 -43.37 -4.45
C GLU A 7 -16.50 -42.35 -3.79
N SER A 8 -15.20 -42.40 -4.09
CA SER A 8 -14.24 -41.43 -3.54
C SER A 8 -14.44 -40.01 -4.11
N THR A 9 -14.86 -39.91 -5.37
CA THR A 9 -15.20 -38.63 -6.00
C THR A 9 -16.51 -38.06 -5.46
N ALA A 10 -17.50 -38.87 -5.16
CA ALA A 10 -18.75 -38.46 -4.52
C ALA A 10 -18.50 -37.96 -3.10
N ILE A 11 -17.72 -38.67 -2.30
CA ILE A 11 -17.33 -38.26 -0.93
C ILE A 11 -16.54 -36.96 -0.97
N MET A 12 -15.60 -36.79 -1.90
CA MET A 12 -14.87 -35.52 -2.05
C MET A 12 -15.78 -34.36 -2.44
N HIS A 13 -16.79 -34.62 -3.28
CA HIS A 13 -17.77 -33.58 -3.64
C HIS A 13 -18.66 -33.19 -2.45
N GLU A 14 -19.13 -34.16 -1.66
CA GLU A 14 -19.90 -33.93 -0.43
C GLU A 14 -19.05 -33.17 0.63
N MET A 15 -17.81 -33.57 0.85
CA MET A 15 -16.90 -32.84 1.76
C MET A 15 -16.68 -31.38 1.33
N LYS A 16 -16.63 -31.12 0.02
CA LYS A 16 -16.47 -29.78 -0.53
C LYS A 16 -17.73 -28.92 -0.35
N THR A 17 -18.91 -29.51 -0.50
CA THR A 17 -20.20 -28.83 -0.25
C THR A 17 -20.40 -28.53 1.23
N ILE A 18 -20.06 -29.46 2.11
CA ILE A 18 -20.08 -29.27 3.58
C ILE A 18 -19.09 -28.16 3.96
N GLY A 19 -17.87 -28.15 3.43
CA GLY A 19 -16.90 -27.10 3.70
C GLY A 19 -17.37 -25.71 3.26
N ASN A 20 -18.06 -25.60 2.12
CA ASN A 20 -18.64 -24.33 1.68
C ASN A 20 -19.79 -23.90 2.59
N SER A 21 -20.62 -24.84 3.05
CA SER A 21 -21.73 -24.54 3.97
C SER A 21 -21.23 -24.09 5.35
N LEU A 22 -20.17 -24.73 5.86
CA LEU A 22 -19.52 -24.35 7.11
C LEU A 22 -18.91 -22.95 7.02
N PHE A 23 -18.30 -22.61 5.91
CA PHE A 23 -17.76 -21.29 5.68
C PHE A 23 -18.84 -20.19 5.65
N VAL A 24 -20.01 -20.49 5.05
CA VAL A 24 -21.16 -19.57 5.06
C VAL A 24 -21.72 -19.43 6.49
N LEU A 25 -21.84 -20.54 7.24
CA LEU A 25 -22.29 -20.51 8.62
C LEU A 25 -21.33 -19.73 9.53
N GLU A 26 -20.01 -19.92 9.37
CA GLU A 26 -19.02 -19.16 10.11
C GLU A 26 -19.20 -17.64 9.86
N ARG A 27 -19.34 -17.24 8.59
CA ARG A 27 -19.59 -15.84 8.22
C ARG A 27 -20.85 -15.28 8.89
N MET A 28 -21.96 -16.04 8.87
CA MET A 28 -23.21 -15.63 9.49
C MET A 28 -23.06 -15.48 11.01
N VAL A 29 -22.35 -16.40 11.66
CA VAL A 29 -22.10 -16.34 13.11
C VAL A 29 -21.24 -15.12 13.45
N GLN A 30 -20.16 -14.89 12.70
CA GLN A 30 -19.31 -13.71 12.90
C GLN A 30 -20.06 -12.41 12.66
N GLN A 31 -20.87 -12.35 11.61
CA GLN A 31 -21.72 -11.21 11.33
C GLN A 31 -22.69 -10.92 12.47
N ASN A 32 -23.31 -11.95 13.07
CA ASN A 32 -24.19 -11.77 14.21
C ASN A 32 -23.46 -11.34 15.47
N ILE A 33 -22.28 -11.90 15.75
CA ILE A 33 -21.46 -11.53 16.91
C ILE A 33 -20.99 -10.06 16.83
N HIS A 34 -20.69 -9.59 15.62
CA HIS A 34 -20.16 -8.25 15.40
C HIS A 34 -21.18 -7.27 14.80
N LEU A 35 -22.49 -7.64 14.81
CA LEU A 35 -23.54 -6.89 14.13
C LEU A 35 -23.56 -5.41 14.51
N ASP A 36 -23.51 -5.11 15.82
CA ASP A 36 -23.56 -3.72 16.32
C ASP A 36 -22.37 -2.90 15.79
N LYS A 37 -21.18 -3.49 15.74
CA LYS A 37 -19.96 -2.84 15.24
C LYS A 37 -19.99 -2.65 13.72
N ILE A 38 -20.55 -3.62 12.99
CA ILE A 38 -20.72 -3.53 11.53
C ILE A 38 -21.78 -2.48 11.19
N LEU A 39 -22.88 -2.42 11.96
CA LEU A 39 -23.90 -1.39 11.78
C LEU A 39 -23.36 0.01 12.09
N SER A 40 -22.53 0.18 13.14
CA SER A 40 -21.89 1.46 13.42
C SER A 40 -20.92 1.91 12.32
N TYR A 41 -20.29 0.97 11.63
CA TYR A 41 -19.44 1.27 10.47
C TYR A 41 -20.25 1.72 9.24
N THR A 42 -21.42 1.13 9.02
CA THR A 42 -22.26 1.43 7.84
C THR A 42 -23.27 2.57 8.07
N SER A 43 -23.52 2.94 9.33
CA SER A 43 -24.45 4.02 9.66
C SER A 43 -23.74 5.38 9.59
N PRO A 44 -24.36 6.41 9.01
CA PRO A 44 -23.83 7.76 9.14
C PRO A 44 -23.75 8.11 10.62
N ALA A 45 -22.60 8.62 11.05
CA ALA A 45 -22.33 8.95 12.44
C ALA A 45 -23.41 9.90 12.99
N ALA A 46 -24.01 9.52 14.10
CA ALA A 46 -24.79 10.46 14.91
C ALA A 46 -23.84 11.58 15.37
N GLU A 47 -24.35 12.81 15.44
CA GLU A 47 -23.61 13.97 15.91
C GLU A 47 -22.86 13.64 17.21
N VAL A 48 -21.54 13.59 17.12
CA VAL A 48 -20.67 13.31 18.27
C VAL A 48 -20.08 14.64 18.71
N ASP A 49 -20.25 14.98 19.98
CA ASP A 49 -19.80 16.25 20.58
C ASP A 49 -18.26 16.44 20.55
N ALA A 50 -17.49 15.39 20.28
CA ALA A 50 -16.04 15.46 20.08
C ALA A 50 -15.61 14.36 19.10
N PRO A 51 -14.67 14.66 18.18
CA PRO A 51 -14.14 13.65 17.28
C PRO A 51 -13.40 12.58 18.07
N ASN A 52 -13.94 11.36 18.07
CA ASN A 52 -13.35 10.20 18.73
C ASN A 52 -13.14 9.09 17.70
N VAL A 53 -12.04 8.38 17.83
CA VAL A 53 -11.70 7.23 16.96
C VAL A 53 -11.71 5.98 17.82
N GLU A 54 -12.53 5.01 17.43
CA GLU A 54 -12.66 3.74 18.14
C GLU A 54 -12.29 2.56 17.24
N SER A 55 -11.68 1.55 17.86
CA SER A 55 -11.38 0.29 17.17
C SER A 55 -12.65 -0.55 17.06
N LEU A 56 -13.19 -0.71 15.85
CA LEU A 56 -14.39 -1.49 15.60
C LEU A 56 -14.11 -2.97 15.46
N LEU A 57 -13.19 -3.36 14.61
CA LEU A 57 -12.91 -4.73 14.22
C LEU A 57 -11.41 -5.01 14.25
N ARG A 58 -11.05 -6.24 14.57
CA ARG A 58 -9.68 -6.73 14.50
C ARG A 58 -9.62 -7.98 13.63
N PHE A 59 -8.81 -7.92 12.59
CA PHE A 59 -8.59 -9.01 11.65
C PHE A 59 -7.34 -9.78 12.05
N GLN A 60 -7.51 -11.02 12.42
CA GLN A 60 -6.40 -11.85 12.88
C GLN A 60 -6.65 -13.32 12.56
N ASN A 61 -5.63 -13.99 12.04
CA ASN A 61 -5.66 -15.41 11.77
C ASN A 61 -4.32 -16.05 12.20
N VAL A 62 -4.32 -17.36 12.40
CA VAL A 62 -3.12 -18.12 12.75
C VAL A 62 -1.98 -17.93 11.74
N ILE A 63 -2.33 -17.79 10.45
CA ILE A 63 -1.37 -17.63 9.35
C ILE A 63 -0.72 -16.24 9.35
N THR A 64 -1.47 -15.21 9.80
CA THR A 64 -1.01 -13.82 9.84
C THR A 64 -0.34 -13.46 11.16
N ASN A 65 -0.47 -14.32 12.18
CA ASN A 65 0.17 -14.09 13.47
C ASN A 65 1.68 -13.97 13.33
N TYR A 66 2.25 -13.01 14.03
CA TYR A 66 3.69 -12.74 14.07
C TYR A 66 4.31 -12.29 12.74
N ARG A 67 3.50 -11.83 11.81
CA ARG A 67 3.97 -11.21 10.58
C ARG A 67 3.73 -9.71 10.62
N PRO A 68 4.71 -8.89 10.22
CA PRO A 68 4.47 -7.46 10.05
C PRO A 68 3.53 -7.23 8.85
N VAL A 69 2.61 -6.30 8.99
CA VAL A 69 1.82 -5.79 7.85
C VAL A 69 2.74 -4.86 7.07
N THR A 70 2.84 -5.04 5.77
CA THR A 70 3.71 -4.23 4.89
C THR A 70 2.91 -3.28 4.01
N GLY A 71 1.65 -3.59 3.73
CA GLY A 71 0.79 -2.72 2.94
C GLY A 71 -0.67 -3.07 3.14
N LEU A 72 -1.52 -2.11 2.88
CA LEU A 72 -2.98 -2.20 2.99
C LEU A 72 -3.61 -1.53 1.78
N SER A 73 -4.72 -2.08 1.28
CA SER A 73 -5.51 -1.45 0.23
C SER A 73 -6.95 -1.88 0.30
N PHE A 74 -7.88 -0.93 0.35
CA PHE A 74 -9.30 -1.18 0.21
C PHE A 74 -9.70 -1.38 -1.26
N ASN A 75 -10.74 -2.18 -1.47
CA ASN A 75 -11.28 -2.39 -2.81
C ASN A 75 -12.18 -1.19 -3.18
N PRO A 76 -11.87 -0.46 -4.26
CA PRO A 76 -12.60 0.75 -4.62
C PRO A 76 -14.07 0.52 -5.03
N SER A 77 -14.40 -0.70 -5.46
CA SER A 77 -15.77 -1.06 -5.88
C SER A 77 -16.59 -1.74 -4.80
N SER A 78 -15.96 -2.26 -3.76
CA SER A 78 -16.63 -2.97 -2.69
C SER A 78 -15.96 -2.66 -1.35
N VAL A 79 -16.58 -1.80 -0.59
CA VAL A 79 -16.13 -1.34 0.74
C VAL A 79 -15.91 -2.50 1.73
N ASN A 80 -16.55 -3.65 1.50
CA ASN A 80 -16.43 -4.81 2.37
C ASN A 80 -15.12 -5.60 2.19
N PHE A 81 -14.36 -5.35 1.12
CA PHE A 81 -13.13 -6.08 0.85
C PHE A 81 -11.91 -5.19 0.93
N PHE A 82 -10.89 -5.70 1.57
CA PHE A 82 -9.56 -5.10 1.56
C PHE A 82 -8.48 -6.18 1.45
N ALA A 83 -7.34 -5.81 0.92
CA ALA A 83 -6.17 -6.65 0.86
C ALA A 83 -5.11 -6.13 1.83
N ALA A 84 -4.46 -7.05 2.51
CA ALA A 84 -3.32 -6.77 3.37
C ALA A 84 -2.15 -7.67 2.99
N SER A 85 -0.97 -7.09 2.86
CA SER A 85 0.27 -7.82 2.64
C SER A 85 1.04 -7.97 3.94
N TYR A 86 1.67 -9.13 4.09
CA TYR A 86 2.39 -9.51 5.30
C TYR A 86 3.80 -9.97 4.95
N GLY A 87 4.75 -9.45 5.67
CA GLY A 87 6.15 -9.82 5.56
C GLY A 87 6.50 -11.20 6.15
N PRO A 88 7.79 -11.51 6.23
CA PRO A 88 8.27 -12.80 6.76
C PRO A 88 7.96 -12.95 8.26
N VAL A 89 7.82 -14.19 8.70
CA VAL A 89 7.72 -14.50 10.13
C VAL A 89 9.07 -14.23 10.78
N ALA A 90 9.06 -13.60 11.94
CA ALA A 90 10.26 -13.37 12.72
C ALA A 90 10.99 -14.70 12.99
N GLU A 91 12.32 -14.71 12.87
CA GLU A 91 13.13 -15.95 12.96
C GLU A 91 12.91 -16.72 14.25
N ASN A 92 12.70 -16.01 15.35
CA ASN A 92 12.47 -16.61 16.69
C ASN A 92 11.14 -17.36 16.80
N GLN A 93 10.27 -17.28 15.77
CA GLN A 93 8.92 -17.85 15.77
C GLN A 93 8.71 -18.82 14.61
N LYS A 94 9.74 -19.08 13.80
CA LYS A 94 9.70 -20.12 12.77
C LYS A 94 9.66 -21.49 13.43
N ILE A 95 8.62 -22.27 13.13
CA ILE A 95 8.50 -23.66 13.59
C ILE A 95 9.55 -24.50 12.86
N ALA A 96 10.46 -25.11 13.59
CA ALA A 96 11.50 -25.96 13.04
C ALA A 96 10.89 -27.08 12.16
N GLY A 97 11.32 -27.18 10.90
CA GLY A 97 10.89 -28.22 9.97
C GLY A 97 9.65 -27.89 9.11
N LYS A 98 9.00 -26.74 9.30
CA LYS A 98 7.92 -26.29 8.41
C LYS A 98 8.42 -25.17 7.48
N LYS A 99 8.35 -25.39 6.17
CA LYS A 99 8.63 -24.34 5.18
C LYS A 99 7.50 -23.29 5.25
N THR A 100 7.78 -22.14 5.86
CA THR A 100 6.85 -21.02 5.89
C THR A 100 7.12 -20.13 4.68
N PRO A 101 6.09 -19.68 3.94
CA PRO A 101 6.28 -18.74 2.83
C PRO A 101 6.91 -17.44 3.36
N GLU A 102 7.76 -16.80 2.58
CA GLU A 102 8.40 -15.54 2.98
C GLU A 102 7.42 -14.37 3.02
N GLY A 103 6.41 -14.41 2.18
CA GLY A 103 5.35 -13.41 2.18
C GLY A 103 3.97 -14.02 2.02
N ILE A 104 2.96 -13.29 2.45
CA ILE A 104 1.54 -13.66 2.28
C ILE A 104 0.75 -12.40 1.95
N ILE A 105 -0.17 -12.53 0.99
CA ILE A 105 -1.19 -11.52 0.73
C ILE A 105 -2.54 -12.12 1.09
N CYS A 106 -3.29 -11.48 1.98
CA CYS A 106 -4.62 -11.90 2.39
C CYS A 106 -5.66 -10.89 1.90
N VAL A 107 -6.73 -11.39 1.31
CA VAL A 107 -7.92 -10.60 1.01
C VAL A 107 -8.94 -10.88 2.09
N TRP A 108 -9.34 -9.84 2.80
CA TRP A 108 -10.26 -9.90 3.91
C TRP A 108 -11.62 -9.37 3.53
N ASN A 109 -12.62 -9.82 4.27
CA ASN A 109 -13.98 -9.32 4.20
C ASN A 109 -14.37 -8.78 5.58
N ILE A 110 -14.89 -7.56 5.65
CA ILE A 110 -15.33 -6.95 6.91
C ILE A 110 -16.34 -7.82 7.66
N LEU A 111 -17.15 -8.57 6.91
CA LEU A 111 -18.15 -9.46 7.49
C LEU A 111 -17.55 -10.74 8.14
N ASN A 112 -16.28 -11.04 7.89
CA ASN A 112 -15.59 -12.18 8.49
C ASN A 112 -14.17 -11.82 8.94
N PRO A 113 -14.02 -11.24 10.14
CA PRO A 113 -12.71 -10.80 10.64
C PRO A 113 -11.80 -11.95 11.09
N SER A 114 -12.29 -13.17 11.21
CA SER A 114 -11.50 -14.32 11.71
C SER A 114 -10.80 -15.10 10.60
N GLN A 115 -11.33 -15.07 9.38
CA GLN A 115 -10.80 -15.85 8.25
C GLN A 115 -10.69 -15.00 6.99
N PRO A 116 -9.52 -14.97 6.33
CA PRO A 116 -9.38 -14.30 5.04
C PRO A 116 -10.14 -15.06 3.94
N GLU A 117 -10.75 -14.34 3.04
CA GLU A 117 -11.45 -14.91 1.87
C GLU A 117 -10.49 -15.55 0.89
N ARG A 118 -9.31 -14.96 0.74
CA ARG A 118 -8.25 -15.43 -0.16
C ARG A 118 -6.90 -15.31 0.52
N ILE A 119 -6.04 -16.28 0.25
CA ILE A 119 -4.66 -16.32 0.72
C ILE A 119 -3.79 -16.57 -0.51
N ILE A 120 -2.81 -15.71 -0.73
CA ILE A 120 -1.80 -15.83 -1.77
C ILE A 120 -0.46 -15.96 -1.05
N GLU A 121 0.16 -17.11 -1.20
CA GLU A 121 1.52 -17.34 -0.69
C GLU A 121 2.53 -16.87 -1.74
N THR A 122 3.54 -16.13 -1.30
CA THR A 122 4.57 -15.56 -2.18
C THR A 122 5.95 -16.07 -1.78
N GLU A 123 6.83 -16.20 -2.77
CA GLU A 123 8.22 -16.65 -2.55
C GLU A 123 9.06 -15.55 -1.92
N SER A 124 8.79 -14.28 -2.28
CA SER A 124 9.45 -13.10 -1.74
C SER A 124 8.48 -12.32 -0.85
N SER A 125 9.02 -11.49 0.03
CA SER A 125 8.22 -10.64 0.91
C SER A 125 7.56 -9.50 0.12
N PRO A 126 6.23 -9.37 0.14
CA PRO A 126 5.57 -8.21 -0.45
C PRO A 126 5.87 -6.96 0.39
N THR A 127 6.17 -5.86 -0.26
CA THR A 127 6.48 -4.56 0.36
C THR A 127 5.32 -3.58 0.24
N SER A 128 4.57 -3.65 -0.87
CA SER A 128 3.41 -2.81 -1.09
C SER A 128 2.34 -3.56 -1.87
N ILE A 129 1.10 -3.10 -1.72
CA ILE A 129 -0.06 -3.69 -2.38
C ILE A 129 -1.07 -2.59 -2.74
N LYS A 130 -1.69 -2.69 -3.92
CA LYS A 130 -2.77 -1.77 -4.32
C LYS A 130 -3.80 -2.50 -5.16
N PHE A 131 -5.09 -2.20 -4.92
CA PHE A 131 -6.18 -2.61 -5.82
C PHE A 131 -6.23 -1.70 -7.04
N SER A 132 -6.62 -2.27 -8.18
CA SER A 132 -6.95 -1.51 -9.38
C SER A 132 -8.29 -0.80 -9.19
N GLU A 133 -8.35 0.47 -9.57
CA GLU A 133 -9.59 1.26 -9.53
C GLU A 133 -10.54 0.88 -10.66
N GLY A 134 -10.01 0.59 -11.85
CA GLY A 134 -10.79 0.21 -13.02
C GLY A 134 -11.18 -1.25 -13.05
N VAL A 135 -10.39 -2.13 -12.42
CA VAL A 135 -10.57 -3.59 -12.44
C VAL A 135 -10.52 -4.12 -11.00
N PRO A 136 -11.63 -4.08 -10.24
CA PRO A 136 -11.64 -4.30 -8.79
C PRO A 136 -11.24 -5.71 -8.31
N TYR A 137 -11.07 -6.65 -9.20
CA TYR A 137 -10.57 -7.99 -8.89
C TYR A 137 -9.06 -8.16 -9.15
N LEU A 138 -8.39 -7.10 -9.58
CA LEU A 138 -6.95 -7.09 -9.86
C LEU A 138 -6.20 -6.41 -8.73
N ILE A 139 -5.14 -7.08 -8.27
CA ILE A 139 -4.22 -6.56 -7.25
C ILE A 139 -2.82 -6.50 -7.86
N ALA A 140 -2.15 -5.38 -7.67
CA ALA A 140 -0.72 -5.25 -7.92
C ALA A 140 0.04 -5.34 -6.60
N ALA A 141 1.16 -6.05 -6.60
CA ALA A 141 2.06 -6.14 -5.45
C ALA A 141 3.51 -5.93 -5.88
N GLY A 142 4.24 -5.18 -5.08
CA GLY A 142 5.68 -5.03 -5.16
C GLY A 142 6.38 -5.93 -4.15
N PHE A 143 7.56 -6.42 -4.47
CA PHE A 143 8.31 -7.37 -3.67
C PHE A 143 9.70 -6.87 -3.30
N SER A 144 10.25 -7.46 -2.24
CA SER A 144 11.59 -7.14 -1.73
C SER A 144 12.74 -7.55 -2.66
N ASP A 145 12.50 -8.47 -3.60
CA ASP A 145 13.45 -8.90 -4.62
C ASP A 145 13.44 -8.04 -5.89
N GLY A 146 12.64 -6.98 -5.91
CA GLY A 146 12.50 -6.08 -7.06
C GLY A 146 11.44 -6.53 -8.06
N ALA A 147 10.76 -7.64 -7.82
CA ALA A 147 9.69 -8.11 -8.68
C ALA A 147 8.40 -7.29 -8.46
N VAL A 148 7.58 -7.21 -9.51
CA VAL A 148 6.22 -6.68 -9.48
C VAL A 148 5.30 -7.76 -10.01
N GLY A 149 4.22 -8.06 -9.27
CA GLY A 149 3.28 -9.10 -9.61
C GLY A 149 1.84 -8.59 -9.70
N LEU A 150 1.06 -9.21 -10.60
CA LEU A 150 -0.37 -8.97 -10.75
C LEU A 150 -1.14 -10.25 -10.42
N PHE A 151 -2.16 -10.10 -9.59
CA PHE A 151 -2.96 -11.22 -9.07
C PHE A 151 -4.45 -11.01 -9.33
N ASP A 152 -5.14 -12.06 -9.74
CA ASP A 152 -6.60 -12.09 -9.89
C ASP A 152 -7.24 -12.83 -8.70
N ILE A 153 -8.06 -12.13 -7.93
CA ILE A 153 -8.69 -12.66 -6.72
C ILE A 153 -10.00 -13.45 -6.98
N ARG A 154 -10.50 -13.51 -8.22
CA ARG A 154 -11.74 -14.22 -8.55
C ARG A 154 -11.59 -15.73 -8.41
N LYS A 155 -10.43 -16.26 -8.74
CA LYS A 155 -10.15 -17.69 -8.66
C LYS A 155 -9.85 -18.11 -7.23
N LYS A 156 -10.31 -19.31 -6.81
CA LYS A 156 -10.01 -19.84 -5.45
C LYS A 156 -8.52 -20.05 -5.19
N LYS A 157 -7.77 -20.52 -6.18
CA LYS A 157 -6.32 -20.40 -6.22
C LYS A 157 -6.03 -19.09 -6.93
N CYS A 158 -5.70 -18.05 -6.17
CA CYS A 158 -5.27 -16.80 -6.74
C CYS A 158 -3.95 -17.06 -7.49
N GLU A 159 -4.05 -17.12 -8.80
CA GLU A 159 -2.90 -17.31 -9.66
C GLU A 159 -2.30 -15.94 -9.98
N CYS A 160 -0.98 -15.89 -9.97
CA CYS A 160 -0.26 -14.76 -10.53
C CYS A 160 -0.59 -14.69 -12.04
N ILE A 161 -1.18 -13.59 -12.48
CA ILE A 161 -1.47 -13.37 -13.91
C ILE A 161 -0.19 -13.12 -14.66
N ALA A 162 0.65 -12.23 -14.08
CA ALA A 162 1.92 -11.81 -14.64
C ALA A 162 2.85 -11.36 -13.52
N MET A 163 4.11 -11.74 -13.62
CA MET A 163 5.18 -11.32 -12.72
C MET A 163 6.35 -10.80 -13.55
N SER A 164 6.97 -9.74 -13.08
CA SER A 164 8.19 -9.26 -13.70
C SER A 164 9.33 -10.23 -13.40
N THR A 165 10.16 -10.44 -14.39
CA THR A 165 11.39 -11.25 -14.30
C THR A 165 12.59 -10.38 -14.65
N VAL A 166 13.78 -10.87 -14.34
CA VAL A 166 15.03 -10.17 -14.70
C VAL A 166 15.10 -9.91 -16.22
N GLU A 167 14.59 -10.84 -17.03
CA GLU A 167 14.53 -10.70 -18.49
C GLU A 167 13.56 -9.61 -18.95
N ASN A 168 12.46 -9.41 -18.20
CA ASN A 168 11.43 -8.41 -18.48
C ASN A 168 11.69 -7.08 -17.74
N GLY A 169 12.89 -6.87 -17.19
CA GLY A 169 13.33 -5.61 -16.61
C GLY A 169 12.84 -5.37 -15.18
N SER A 170 12.73 -6.42 -14.33
CA SER A 170 12.49 -6.24 -12.88
C SER A 170 13.49 -5.24 -12.28
N HIS A 171 13.11 -4.64 -11.18
CA HIS A 171 14.00 -3.73 -10.47
C HIS A 171 15.18 -4.49 -9.84
N GLU A 172 16.33 -3.81 -9.74
CA GLU A 172 17.54 -4.36 -9.11
C GLU A 172 17.47 -4.29 -7.57
N GLY A 173 16.64 -3.40 -7.03
CA GLY A 173 16.44 -3.20 -5.59
C GLY A 173 15.00 -3.43 -5.15
N THR A 174 14.76 -3.32 -3.86
CA THR A 174 13.42 -3.48 -3.28
C THR A 174 12.41 -2.51 -3.86
N VAL A 175 11.23 -3.00 -4.22
CA VAL A 175 10.11 -2.15 -4.64
C VAL A 175 9.59 -1.42 -3.41
N GLY A 176 9.58 -0.10 -3.45
CA GLY A 176 9.03 0.73 -2.36
C GLY A 176 7.51 0.77 -2.40
N GLU A 177 6.95 1.25 -3.47
CA GLU A 177 5.50 1.37 -3.64
C GLU A 177 5.06 1.01 -5.07
N VAL A 178 3.84 0.47 -5.17
CA VAL A 178 3.17 0.17 -6.44
C VAL A 178 1.83 0.88 -6.46
N VAL A 179 1.55 1.58 -7.56
CA VAL A 179 0.31 2.33 -7.77
C VAL A 179 -0.28 2.05 -9.15
N PHE A 180 -1.57 2.26 -9.30
CA PHE A 180 -2.23 2.26 -10.61
C PHE A 180 -2.33 3.68 -11.15
N GLN A 181 -1.90 3.88 -12.38
CA GLN A 181 -2.03 5.13 -13.11
C GLN A 181 -3.14 4.99 -14.16
N GLN A 182 -4.09 5.90 -14.15
CA GLN A 182 -5.09 5.99 -15.22
C GLN A 182 -4.45 6.57 -16.48
N ARG A 183 -4.54 5.85 -17.60
CA ARG A 183 -4.01 6.32 -18.90
C ARG A 183 -5.05 7.17 -19.60
N THR A 184 -4.63 8.36 -20.01
CA THR A 184 -5.46 9.29 -20.79
C THR A 184 -5.35 9.08 -22.31
N ASP A 185 -4.32 8.34 -22.75
CA ASP A 185 -3.94 8.22 -24.17
C ASP A 185 -4.82 7.23 -24.97
N THR A 186 -5.68 6.49 -24.31
CA THR A 186 -6.51 5.48 -24.97
C THR A 186 -7.99 5.86 -24.90
N ARG A 187 -8.72 5.58 -25.98
CA ARG A 187 -10.20 5.74 -26.03
C ARG A 187 -10.95 4.87 -25.03
N VAL A 188 -10.25 3.88 -24.47
CA VAL A 188 -10.74 2.99 -23.41
C VAL A 188 -9.94 3.34 -22.16
N ARG A 189 -10.61 3.50 -21.02
CA ARG A 189 -9.94 3.66 -19.72
C ARG A 189 -9.08 2.44 -19.47
N SER A 190 -7.79 2.56 -19.69
CA SER A 190 -6.80 1.53 -19.39
C SER A 190 -5.92 2.03 -18.25
N GLU A 191 -5.63 1.15 -17.32
CA GLU A 191 -4.70 1.43 -16.22
C GLU A 191 -3.36 0.82 -16.54
N ALA A 192 -2.30 1.48 -16.13
CA ALA A 192 -0.97 0.94 -16.08
C ALA A 192 -0.53 0.82 -14.62
N VAL A 193 0.23 -0.20 -14.31
CA VAL A 193 0.89 -0.32 -13.01
C VAL A 193 2.18 0.47 -13.07
N VAL A 194 2.43 1.27 -12.06
CA VAL A 194 3.69 2.00 -11.90
C VAL A 194 4.31 1.59 -10.58
N SER A 195 5.59 1.28 -10.62
CA SER A 195 6.37 0.92 -9.44
C SER A 195 7.58 1.80 -9.28
N VAL A 196 7.95 2.03 -8.05
CA VAL A 196 9.16 2.73 -7.65
C VAL A 196 10.02 1.80 -6.81
N ALA A 197 11.34 1.86 -6.99
CA ALA A 197 12.25 0.99 -6.27
C ALA A 197 13.55 1.70 -5.85
N ALA A 198 14.23 1.10 -4.90
CA ALA A 198 15.61 1.43 -4.60
C ALA A 198 16.46 1.28 -5.88
N GLY A 199 17.31 2.24 -6.16
CA GLY A 199 18.04 2.31 -7.44
C GLY A 199 17.52 3.38 -8.41
N GLY A 200 16.55 4.20 -7.98
CA GLY A 200 16.14 5.44 -8.66
C GLY A 200 15.25 5.25 -9.88
N ARG A 201 14.81 4.02 -10.18
CA ARG A 201 13.93 3.73 -11.31
C ARG A 201 12.47 3.83 -10.96
N VAL A 202 11.74 4.57 -11.78
CA VAL A 202 10.27 4.58 -11.81
C VAL A 202 9.85 3.90 -13.11
N THR A 203 9.18 2.77 -13.00
CA THR A 203 8.86 1.91 -14.15
C THR A 203 7.35 1.76 -14.29
N GLN A 204 6.86 1.95 -15.50
CA GLN A 204 5.48 1.68 -15.89
C GLN A 204 5.38 0.29 -16.52
N TRP A 205 4.41 -0.48 -16.08
CA TRP A 205 4.16 -1.84 -16.53
C TRP A 205 2.85 -1.92 -17.30
N THR A 206 2.88 -2.55 -18.43
CA THR A 206 1.71 -2.83 -19.26
C THR A 206 1.52 -4.32 -19.42
N VAL A 207 0.27 -4.78 -19.27
CA VAL A 207 -0.08 -6.19 -19.45
C VAL A 207 -0.40 -6.43 -20.92
N ALA A 208 0.52 -7.05 -21.64
CA ALA A 208 0.30 -7.48 -23.01
C ALA A 208 0.43 -9.01 -23.10
N ASN A 209 1.60 -9.54 -23.44
CA ASN A 209 1.92 -10.96 -23.41
C ASN A 209 2.77 -11.34 -22.17
N GLY A 210 2.50 -10.70 -21.05
CA GLY A 210 3.25 -10.66 -19.81
C GLY A 210 3.31 -9.24 -19.29
N LEU A 211 4.25 -8.95 -18.39
CA LEU A 211 4.55 -7.59 -17.96
C LEU A 211 5.65 -7.01 -18.85
N GLU A 212 5.29 -6.02 -19.66
CA GLU A 212 6.25 -5.22 -20.41
C GLU A 212 6.55 -3.94 -19.63
N HIS A 213 7.84 -3.60 -19.50
CA HIS A 213 8.29 -2.43 -18.78
C HIS A 213 8.58 -1.24 -19.68
N LYS A 214 8.33 -0.05 -19.19
CA LYS A 214 8.76 1.22 -19.75
C LYS A 214 9.26 2.10 -18.61
N ASP A 215 10.53 2.46 -18.61
CA ASP A 215 11.05 3.38 -17.61
C ASP A 215 10.51 4.80 -17.86
N LEU A 216 9.88 5.37 -16.83
CA LEU A 216 9.39 6.74 -16.86
C LEU A 216 10.52 7.72 -16.56
N VAL A 217 11.30 7.45 -15.52
CA VAL A 217 12.45 8.26 -15.15
C VAL A 217 13.45 7.41 -14.37
N THR A 218 14.73 7.78 -14.46
CA THR A 218 15.79 7.22 -13.62
C THR A 218 16.52 8.36 -12.94
N LEU A 219 16.28 8.53 -11.65
CA LEU A 219 16.84 9.64 -10.87
C LEU A 219 18.28 9.34 -10.46
N LYS A 220 19.18 10.22 -10.88
CA LYS A 220 20.62 10.11 -10.62
C LYS A 220 21.02 11.05 -9.49
N LYS A 221 21.82 10.54 -8.56
CA LYS A 221 22.42 11.32 -7.48
C LYS A 221 23.75 11.89 -7.96
N LEU A 222 23.78 13.19 -8.24
CA LEU A 222 25.04 13.87 -8.61
C LEU A 222 25.93 13.98 -7.36
N LYS A 223 27.05 13.29 -7.32
CA LYS A 223 28.11 13.55 -6.34
C LYS A 223 28.94 14.73 -6.80
N VAL A 224 29.02 15.77 -5.99
CA VAL A 224 29.99 16.85 -6.19
C VAL A 224 31.38 16.27 -5.96
N VAL A 225 32.18 16.25 -7.01
CA VAL A 225 33.55 15.74 -6.98
C VAL A 225 34.46 16.74 -6.30
N GLY A 226 35.06 16.37 -5.19
CA GLY A 226 36.22 17.04 -4.63
C GLY A 226 37.50 16.32 -5.08
N LYS A 227 38.21 16.89 -6.08
CA LYS A 227 39.52 16.54 -6.63
C LYS A 227 39.54 15.78 -7.95
N GLU A 228 40.40 16.28 -8.83
CA GLU A 228 40.50 16.03 -10.26
C GLU A 228 40.86 14.60 -10.74
N ASN A 229 40.86 13.57 -9.91
CA ASN A 229 41.30 12.22 -10.29
C ASN A 229 40.47 11.06 -9.73
N GLU A 230 39.26 11.29 -9.22
CA GLU A 230 38.39 10.18 -8.80
C GLU A 230 37.36 9.87 -9.87
N THR A 231 37.29 8.60 -10.27
CA THR A 231 36.24 8.05 -11.13
C THR A 231 34.89 8.43 -10.63
N GLN A 232 34.12 9.15 -11.44
CA GLN A 232 32.72 9.51 -11.13
C GLN A 232 31.89 8.22 -11.02
N THR A 233 31.61 7.77 -9.84
CA THR A 233 30.64 6.70 -9.60
C THR A 233 29.25 7.31 -9.68
N LEU A 234 28.52 6.99 -10.72
CA LEU A 234 27.09 7.28 -10.82
C LEU A 234 26.38 6.53 -9.68
N ARG A 235 25.73 7.27 -8.78
CA ARG A 235 24.81 6.71 -7.81
C ARG A 235 23.41 7.14 -8.19
N TYR A 236 22.44 6.29 -7.88
CA TYR A 236 21.04 6.57 -8.08
C TYR A 236 20.41 6.97 -6.74
N GLU A 237 19.29 7.69 -6.80
CA GLU A 237 18.50 8.02 -5.62
C GLU A 237 17.70 6.79 -5.22
N ASP A 238 17.69 6.41 -3.95
CA ASP A 238 16.82 5.33 -3.45
C ASP A 238 15.43 5.88 -3.20
N LEU A 239 14.42 5.28 -3.87
CA LEU A 239 13.05 5.77 -3.89
C LEU A 239 12.14 4.82 -3.11
N HIS A 240 11.23 5.39 -2.29
CA HIS A 240 10.35 4.60 -1.42
C HIS A 240 8.88 4.72 -1.77
N CYS A 241 8.41 5.90 -2.13
CA CYS A 241 6.99 6.16 -2.31
C CYS A 241 6.71 6.96 -3.57
N ILE A 242 5.51 6.80 -4.12
CA ILE A 242 5.04 7.47 -5.32
C ILE A 242 3.55 7.78 -5.22
N SER A 243 3.14 8.93 -5.73
CA SER A 243 1.74 9.29 -5.87
C SER A 243 1.50 10.06 -7.15
N PHE A 244 0.37 9.79 -7.81
CA PHE A 244 -0.08 10.50 -9.01
C PHE A 244 -1.15 11.51 -8.66
N SER A 245 -1.16 12.64 -9.38
CA SER A 245 -2.25 13.60 -9.31
C SER A 245 -3.49 13.04 -10.03
N GLN A 246 -4.64 13.02 -9.36
CA GLN A 246 -5.89 12.51 -9.96
C GLN A 246 -6.40 13.38 -11.10
N SER A 247 -6.19 14.70 -11.05
CA SER A 247 -6.64 15.62 -12.10
C SER A 247 -5.67 15.71 -13.27
N GLN A 248 -4.38 15.52 -13.01
CA GLN A 248 -3.31 15.56 -13.99
C GLN A 248 -2.51 14.26 -13.92
N PRO A 249 -3.00 13.17 -14.53
CA PRO A 249 -2.40 11.84 -14.38
C PRO A 249 -0.99 11.72 -14.95
N ASN A 250 -0.48 12.77 -15.60
CA ASN A 250 0.89 12.86 -16.05
C ASN A 250 1.85 13.34 -14.96
N ILE A 251 1.36 14.06 -13.95
CA ILE A 251 2.18 14.59 -12.86
C ILE A 251 2.18 13.60 -11.70
N TYR A 252 3.37 13.28 -11.22
CA TYR A 252 3.56 12.44 -10.05
C TYR A 252 4.68 12.97 -9.18
N VAL A 253 4.65 12.60 -7.90
CA VAL A 253 5.69 12.94 -6.92
C VAL A 253 6.28 11.65 -6.38
N VAL A 254 7.59 11.66 -6.22
CA VAL A 254 8.37 10.54 -5.68
C VAL A 254 9.16 11.00 -4.47
N GLY A 255 9.15 10.20 -3.40
CA GLY A 255 9.94 10.44 -2.21
C GLY A 255 11.20 9.59 -2.17
N SER A 256 12.33 10.20 -1.76
CA SER A 256 13.63 9.52 -1.67
C SER A 256 14.06 9.24 -0.22
N GLU A 257 15.06 8.37 -0.08
CA GLU A 257 15.70 8.04 1.19
C GLU A 257 16.44 9.24 1.81
N ASP A 258 16.96 10.13 0.98
CA ASP A 258 17.67 11.32 1.45
C ASP A 258 16.74 12.46 1.94
N GLY A 259 15.43 12.26 1.92
CA GLY A 259 14.45 13.28 2.33
C GLY A 259 14.04 14.25 1.22
N ALA A 260 14.51 14.06 0.00
CA ALA A 260 14.09 14.86 -1.14
C ALA A 260 12.80 14.34 -1.76
N LEU A 261 11.97 15.26 -2.24
CA LEU A 261 10.80 14.97 -3.05
C LEU A 261 11.05 15.43 -4.48
N PHE A 262 10.73 14.59 -5.44
CA PHE A 262 10.88 14.89 -6.86
C PHE A 262 9.51 14.95 -7.51
N VAL A 263 9.20 16.10 -8.09
CA VAL A 263 8.02 16.26 -8.95
C VAL A 263 8.43 15.92 -10.36
N CYS A 264 7.74 14.97 -10.97
CA CYS A 264 8.04 14.43 -12.29
C CYS A 264 6.81 14.50 -13.20
N ASP A 265 7.05 14.46 -14.51
CA ASP A 265 6.01 14.39 -15.54
C ASP A 265 6.28 13.17 -16.43
N THR A 266 5.26 12.36 -16.70
CA THR A 266 5.37 11.17 -17.57
C THR A 266 5.70 11.51 -19.02
N GLN A 267 5.51 12.75 -19.45
CA GLN A 267 5.86 13.23 -20.77
C GLN A 267 7.35 13.64 -20.88
N TYR A 268 7.99 13.88 -19.74
CA TYR A 268 9.39 14.27 -19.66
C TYR A 268 10.21 13.22 -18.89
N ASN A 269 10.82 12.31 -19.63
CA ASN A 269 11.47 11.12 -19.09
C ASN A 269 12.96 11.30 -18.75
N GLU A 270 13.56 12.47 -19.05
CA GLU A 270 15.00 12.65 -18.88
C GLU A 270 15.40 12.95 -17.44
N ASP A 271 14.58 13.73 -16.72
CA ASP A 271 14.85 14.15 -15.34
C ASP A 271 13.57 14.60 -14.61
N PHE A 272 13.71 15.05 -13.37
CA PHE A 272 12.61 15.63 -12.58
C PHE A 272 12.32 17.08 -13.02
N THR A 273 11.07 17.50 -12.83
CA THR A 273 10.66 18.89 -13.09
C THR A 273 11.05 19.83 -11.94
N GLN A 274 10.88 19.36 -10.69
CA GLN A 274 11.21 20.12 -9.49
C GLN A 274 11.77 19.18 -8.42
N LYS A 275 12.75 19.70 -7.65
CA LYS A 275 13.27 19.06 -6.45
C LYS A 275 12.88 19.88 -5.24
N LEU A 276 12.19 19.28 -4.27
CA LEU A 276 11.72 19.90 -3.06
C LEU A 276 12.52 19.35 -1.88
N LEU A 277 13.06 20.23 -1.05
CA LEU A 277 13.90 19.86 0.08
C LEU A 277 13.26 20.41 1.37
N PHE A 278 12.94 19.54 2.29
CA PHE A 278 12.41 19.88 3.61
C PHE A 278 12.76 18.83 4.65
N HIS A 279 12.53 17.55 4.32
CA HIS A 279 12.81 16.44 5.22
C HIS A 279 14.30 16.15 5.32
N PHE A 280 14.73 15.69 6.49
CA PHE A 280 16.13 15.35 6.77
C PHE A 280 16.45 13.87 6.69
N ARG A 281 15.40 13.03 6.57
CA ARG A 281 15.50 11.58 6.45
C ARG A 281 14.53 11.06 5.40
N SER A 282 14.57 9.75 5.19
CA SER A 282 13.74 9.02 4.24
C SER A 282 12.27 9.45 4.29
N VAL A 283 11.72 9.77 3.12
CA VAL A 283 10.30 9.99 2.92
C VAL A 283 9.63 8.64 2.71
N LEU A 284 8.75 8.26 3.62
CA LEU A 284 8.13 6.93 3.61
C LEU A 284 6.79 6.92 2.86
N SER A 285 6.05 8.01 2.90
CA SER A 285 4.76 8.11 2.23
C SER A 285 4.56 9.48 1.61
N VAL A 286 3.99 9.50 0.40
CA VAL A 286 3.57 10.70 -0.33
C VAL A 286 2.20 10.43 -0.93
N LYS A 287 1.23 11.32 -0.71
CA LYS A 287 -0.12 11.16 -1.25
C LYS A 287 -0.68 12.48 -1.77
N PHE A 288 -1.17 12.47 -3.01
CA PHE A 288 -1.95 13.58 -3.53
C PHE A 288 -3.33 13.63 -2.88
N SER A 289 -3.83 14.85 -2.67
CA SER A 289 -5.20 15.03 -2.19
C SER A 289 -6.20 14.61 -3.29
N PRO A 290 -7.18 13.77 -2.96
CA PRO A 290 -8.20 13.35 -3.92
C PRO A 290 -9.16 14.49 -4.32
N ILE A 291 -9.28 15.52 -3.48
CA ILE A 291 -10.21 16.63 -3.68
C ILE A 291 -9.49 17.85 -4.27
N ALA A 292 -8.28 18.13 -3.81
CA ALA A 292 -7.50 19.30 -4.22
C ALA A 292 -6.29 18.86 -5.07
N PRO A 293 -6.38 18.90 -6.39
CA PRO A 293 -5.46 18.21 -7.31
C PRO A 293 -4.01 18.71 -7.29
N ASN A 294 -3.77 19.92 -6.81
CA ASN A 294 -2.43 20.50 -6.75
C ASN A 294 -1.79 20.38 -5.37
N TRP A 295 -2.48 19.70 -4.45
CA TRP A 295 -2.00 19.54 -3.08
C TRP A 295 -1.59 18.09 -2.83
N PHE A 296 -0.49 17.92 -2.13
CA PHE A 296 -0.03 16.61 -1.67
C PHE A 296 0.60 16.73 -0.29
N ILE A 297 0.64 15.61 0.41
CA ILE A 297 1.25 15.48 1.73
C ILE A 297 2.40 14.48 1.66
N SER A 298 3.43 14.72 2.44
CA SER A 298 4.57 13.82 2.61
C SER A 298 4.83 13.54 4.08
N GLY A 299 5.22 12.30 4.38
CA GLY A 299 5.61 11.87 5.71
C GLY A 299 6.99 11.23 5.73
N SER A 300 7.77 11.55 6.75
CA SER A 300 9.16 11.15 6.84
C SER A 300 9.52 10.43 8.14
N CYS A 301 10.61 9.67 8.06
CA CYS A 301 11.29 9.07 9.19
C CYS A 301 11.88 10.08 10.19
N ASP A 302 11.95 11.37 9.85
CA ASP A 302 12.42 12.40 10.77
C ASP A 302 11.35 12.86 11.76
N GLY A 303 10.13 12.31 11.66
CA GLY A 303 8.98 12.69 12.49
C GLY A 303 8.30 13.96 12.00
N SER A 304 8.60 14.43 10.80
CA SER A 304 7.91 15.55 10.17
C SER A 304 6.98 15.07 9.05
N ALA A 305 5.82 15.73 8.95
CA ALA A 305 4.93 15.65 7.80
C ALA A 305 4.75 17.05 7.23
N ALA A 306 4.64 17.16 5.91
CA ALA A 306 4.52 18.45 5.24
C ALA A 306 3.43 18.43 4.19
N VAL A 307 2.66 19.51 4.12
CA VAL A 307 1.64 19.73 3.09
C VAL A 307 2.21 20.68 2.04
N TRP A 308 2.09 20.29 0.80
CA TRP A 308 2.70 20.95 -0.34
C TRP A 308 1.66 21.40 -1.36
N ASN A 309 2.07 22.38 -2.14
CA ASN A 309 1.38 22.74 -3.37
C ASN A 309 2.37 22.63 -4.53
N THR A 310 1.96 21.99 -5.64
CA THR A 310 2.82 21.75 -6.82
C THR A 310 3.42 23.01 -7.44
N HIS A 311 2.85 24.18 -7.17
CA HIS A 311 3.34 25.47 -7.67
C HIS A 311 4.33 26.15 -6.72
N ARG A 312 4.64 25.55 -5.56
CA ARG A 312 5.56 26.14 -4.56
C ARG A 312 6.70 25.19 -4.24
N GLN A 313 7.88 25.73 -4.05
CA GLN A 313 9.06 24.95 -3.65
C GLN A 313 9.19 24.77 -2.13
N THR A 314 8.36 25.47 -1.36
CA THR A 314 8.35 25.40 0.11
C THR A 314 7.05 24.80 0.60
N PRO A 315 7.06 24.03 1.69
CA PRO A 315 5.84 23.49 2.27
C PRO A 315 4.91 24.61 2.73
N VAL A 316 3.63 24.38 2.63
CA VAL A 316 2.59 25.34 3.08
C VAL A 316 2.31 25.15 4.57
N ALA A 317 2.30 23.92 5.04
CA ALA A 317 2.15 23.58 6.45
C ALA A 317 3.08 22.42 6.80
N ALA A 318 3.54 22.36 8.03
CA ALA A 318 4.38 21.30 8.56
C ALA A 318 3.86 20.84 9.92
N PHE A 319 3.87 19.53 10.13
CA PHE A 319 3.42 18.86 11.35
C PHE A 319 4.58 18.03 11.90
N TYR A 320 4.70 17.99 13.21
CA TYR A 320 5.80 17.32 13.87
C TYR A 320 5.28 16.37 14.95
N LEU A 321 5.85 15.16 14.97
CA LEU A 321 5.67 14.24 16.07
C LEU A 321 6.67 14.55 17.19
N SER A 322 6.22 14.47 18.43
CA SER A 322 7.13 14.59 19.58
C SER A 322 8.09 13.41 19.68
N LYS A 323 7.65 12.23 19.22
CA LYS A 323 8.44 10.98 19.15
C LYS A 323 7.92 10.12 18.00
N GLY A 324 8.82 9.33 17.40
CA GLY A 324 8.48 8.38 16.34
C GLY A 324 8.61 8.96 14.94
N THR A 325 8.15 8.16 13.98
CA THR A 325 8.21 8.43 12.54
C THR A 325 6.82 8.37 11.95
N PHE A 326 6.62 9.04 10.84
CA PHE A 326 5.43 8.86 10.00
C PHE A 326 5.69 7.68 9.06
N ASN A 327 5.05 6.55 9.32
CA ASN A 327 5.19 5.36 8.49
C ASN A 327 4.32 5.42 7.25
N ASP A 328 3.07 5.89 7.41
CA ASP A 328 2.14 6.08 6.29
C ASP A 328 1.21 7.26 6.55
N ILE A 329 0.79 7.95 5.49
CA ILE A 329 -0.12 9.11 5.56
C ILE A 329 -1.10 9.02 4.41
N GLU A 330 -2.39 9.23 4.72
CA GLU A 330 -3.45 9.22 3.72
C GLU A 330 -4.43 10.38 3.93
N TRP A 331 -4.87 10.99 2.83
CA TRP A 331 -5.92 11.99 2.85
C TRP A 331 -7.30 11.35 3.00
N SER A 332 -8.20 12.03 3.70
CA SER A 332 -9.60 11.65 3.71
C SER A 332 -10.19 11.76 2.29
N PRO A 333 -10.93 10.74 1.82
CA PRO A 333 -11.58 10.80 0.52
C PRO A 333 -12.75 11.79 0.48
N ILE A 334 -13.28 12.19 1.63
CA ILE A 334 -14.46 13.05 1.75
C ILE A 334 -14.09 14.51 2.02
N SER A 335 -13.01 14.74 2.78
CA SER A 335 -12.60 16.10 3.18
C SER A 335 -11.19 16.41 2.68
N GLY A 336 -11.04 17.54 2.00
CA GLY A 336 -9.72 18.02 1.53
C GLY A 336 -8.82 18.61 2.61
N THR A 337 -9.28 18.72 3.85
CA THR A 337 -8.54 19.28 4.99
C THR A 337 -8.14 18.23 6.02
N VAL A 338 -8.71 17.03 5.95
CA VAL A 338 -8.49 15.94 6.90
C VAL A 338 -7.51 14.93 6.32
N PHE A 339 -6.52 14.56 7.13
CA PHE A 339 -5.62 13.44 6.83
C PHE A 339 -5.35 12.61 8.08
N ALA A 340 -5.05 11.35 7.87
CA ALA A 340 -4.65 10.43 8.92
C ALA A 340 -3.21 9.98 8.74
N ALA A 341 -2.54 9.66 9.82
CA ALA A 341 -1.17 9.17 9.80
C ALA A 341 -0.98 7.96 10.72
N ALA A 342 -0.30 6.96 10.19
CA ALA A 342 0.19 5.81 10.91
C ALA A 342 1.58 6.13 11.49
N CYS A 343 1.70 6.10 12.82
CA CYS A 343 2.93 6.49 13.50
C CYS A 343 3.62 5.29 14.17
N SER A 344 4.94 5.34 14.23
CA SER A 344 5.74 4.31 14.90
C SER A 344 5.66 4.37 16.43
N ASP A 345 5.11 5.44 17.00
CA ASP A 345 4.87 5.55 18.44
C ASP A 345 3.73 4.67 18.96
N GLY A 346 3.05 3.95 18.06
CA GLY A 346 1.91 3.08 18.36
C GLY A 346 0.59 3.84 18.41
N GLU A 347 0.53 5.02 17.79
CA GLU A 347 -0.67 5.82 17.64
C GLU A 347 -1.01 6.05 16.16
N CYS A 348 -2.28 5.97 15.83
CA CYS A 348 -2.83 6.53 14.60
C CYS A 348 -3.44 7.89 14.94
N LYS A 349 -3.04 8.92 14.23
CA LYS A 349 -3.41 10.31 14.49
C LYS A 349 -4.17 10.88 13.30
N ILE A 350 -5.18 11.67 13.58
CA ILE A 350 -5.98 12.37 12.57
C ILE A 350 -5.86 13.86 12.80
N TRP A 351 -5.53 14.59 11.74
CA TRP A 351 -5.48 16.04 11.72
C TRP A 351 -6.57 16.62 10.83
N ASP A 352 -7.10 17.73 11.22
CA ASP A 352 -7.93 18.60 10.39
C ASP A 352 -7.27 19.98 10.32
N ILE A 353 -6.71 20.31 9.17
CA ILE A 353 -6.00 21.57 8.94
C ILE A 353 -6.92 22.78 9.13
N SER A 354 -8.25 22.60 8.99
CA SER A 354 -9.23 23.66 9.15
C SER A 354 -9.51 24.00 10.62
N LEU A 355 -9.34 23.03 11.53
CA LEU A 355 -9.62 23.19 12.95
C LEU A 355 -8.34 23.53 13.74
N ASP A 356 -7.31 22.73 13.56
CA ASP A 356 -6.02 22.93 14.20
C ASP A 356 -4.87 22.56 13.26
N SER A 357 -3.89 23.46 13.16
CA SER A 357 -2.72 23.25 12.31
C SER A 357 -1.53 22.62 13.03
N VAL A 358 -1.63 22.36 14.33
CA VAL A 358 -0.52 21.85 15.14
C VAL A 358 -0.81 20.50 15.73
N ASP A 359 -1.89 20.39 16.49
CA ASP A 359 -2.24 19.18 17.23
C ASP A 359 -3.24 18.28 16.45
N PRO A 360 -3.12 16.96 16.57
CA PRO A 360 -4.11 16.05 16.00
C PRO A 360 -5.45 16.17 16.72
N VAL A 361 -6.51 16.23 15.94
CA VAL A 361 -7.89 16.33 16.43
C VAL A 361 -8.34 15.05 17.11
N ALA A 362 -7.88 13.90 16.61
CA ALA A 362 -8.18 12.60 17.19
C ALA A 362 -6.95 11.69 17.20
N ARG A 363 -6.91 10.78 18.19
CA ARG A 363 -5.82 9.82 18.35
C ARG A 363 -6.40 8.45 18.69
N LEU A 364 -5.89 7.41 18.03
CA LEU A 364 -6.18 6.02 18.34
C LEU A 364 -4.88 5.35 18.78
N ALA A 365 -4.84 4.85 20.01
CA ALA A 365 -3.72 4.09 20.53
C ALA A 365 -4.19 2.69 20.96
N PHE A 366 -3.42 1.65 20.63
CA PHE A 366 -3.66 0.32 21.16
C PHE A 366 -2.82 0.05 22.42
N TYR A 367 -3.35 -0.78 23.31
CA TYR A 367 -2.68 -1.16 24.56
C TYR A 367 -1.28 -1.74 24.35
N ASP A 368 -1.08 -2.46 23.27
CA ASP A 368 0.18 -3.15 22.96
C ASP A 368 1.29 -2.21 22.44
N LYS A 369 0.98 -0.92 22.20
CA LYS A 369 1.90 0.09 21.63
C LYS A 369 2.70 -0.43 20.43
N LYS A 370 2.10 -1.29 19.62
CA LYS A 370 2.70 -1.77 18.39
C LYS A 370 2.64 -0.66 17.35
N GLU A 371 3.67 -0.59 16.55
CA GLU A 371 3.76 0.37 15.46
C GLU A 371 2.63 0.19 14.45
N PHE A 372 2.07 1.30 13.99
CA PHE A 372 1.21 1.32 12.82
C PHE A 372 2.10 1.46 11.58
N THR A 373 2.00 0.52 10.66
CA THR A 373 2.86 0.45 9.48
C THR A 373 2.20 0.92 8.20
N ALA A 374 0.91 0.71 8.06
CA ALA A 374 0.14 1.07 6.88
C ALA A 374 -1.25 1.58 7.26
N LEU A 375 -1.81 2.44 6.43
CA LEU A 375 -3.11 3.07 6.59
C LEU A 375 -3.80 3.15 5.23
N ASP A 376 -5.11 2.98 5.20
CA ASP A 376 -5.93 3.25 4.01
C ASP A 376 -7.35 3.62 4.47
N TRP A 377 -8.06 4.42 3.66
CA TRP A 377 -9.44 4.81 3.89
C TRP A 377 -10.39 3.91 3.11
N SER A 378 -11.56 3.67 3.68
CA SER A 378 -12.63 2.88 3.05
C SER A 378 -13.72 3.76 2.42
#